data_0a7bc6e10c336d28e02c6fa6d4e74259
#
_entry.id   0a7bc6e10c336d28e02c6fa6d4e74259
#
_cell.length_a   1.000
_cell.length_b   1.000
_cell.length_c   1.000
_cell.angle_alpha   90.00
_cell.angle_beta   90.00
_cell.angle_gamma   90.00
#
_symmetry.space_group_name_H-M   'P 1'
#
loop_
_entity.id
_entity.type
_entity.pdbx_description
1 polymer ?
#
loop_
_entity_poly.entity_id
_entity_poly.type
_entity_poly.pdbx_seq_one_letter_code
_entity_poly.pdbx_strand_id
1 'polypeptide(L)'
;MARSLRRADQTLIRLAPGSDPSWLLGLLVPLALQPQRVAMVVSPALRQRLLHVELPRLEVVGLSLACWEGPQPPPTGQLWLLQHAQLAQAWRSGALADHQLVVPEGELLEPLLRQALAVVIETGHWEQLRRSLPSAAASLLQLHERLSRRLLARPCGPHQQVAIAPEEEAPLRQLLAVLGPLPDPWPRWLECAGEGWTSWAQVNPTVLQWQWHRQPLQPLVELPGLLQERGVVLVGPWPEAQGSVLGFSPQVQLSLADPPLLDPLPLFAPQGQPLPNAPHYDTHLLDQCRRLVLGQSGLTVVLDDDDGLRLRLTSALAAEFGSRVGHELTAPESNGVICCSWSWWLEHQARLPLPAQLVAATLPIASLEDPLTAARVTALRLRGRDWFRELLLPEALQRLQLAVAGVRRNSGRLAVLDGRMRRRGWGRTVLQALEPWVALTRLRPD
;
A
#
# COMPACT_ATOMS: atom_id res chain seq x y z
N MET A 1 19.66 -8.98 16.10
CA MET A 1 19.93 -9.12 14.66
C MET A 1 21.10 -10.06 14.36
N ALA A 2 22.37 -9.69 14.62
CA ALA A 2 23.54 -10.55 14.32
C ALA A 2 23.44 -11.99 14.86
N ARG A 3 22.91 -12.18 16.07
CA ARG A 3 22.68 -13.50 16.65
C ARG A 3 21.61 -14.29 15.88
N SER A 4 20.50 -13.64 15.54
CA SER A 4 19.39 -14.28 14.80
C SER A 4 19.82 -14.70 13.39
N LEU A 5 20.57 -13.84 12.67
CA LEU A 5 21.11 -14.19 11.36
C LEU A 5 22.10 -15.38 11.44
N ARG A 6 23.00 -15.44 12.45
CA ARG A 6 23.91 -16.58 12.63
C ARG A 6 23.20 -17.90 12.92
N ARG A 7 22.06 -17.85 13.57
CA ARG A 7 21.26 -19.04 13.94
C ARG A 7 20.19 -19.39 12.92
N ALA A 8 20.02 -18.55 11.90
CA ALA A 8 18.89 -18.62 10.99
C ALA A 8 17.52 -18.63 11.72
N ASP A 9 17.43 -17.85 12.82
CA ASP A 9 16.19 -17.74 13.60
C ASP A 9 15.10 -17.02 12.81
N GLN A 10 13.85 -17.35 13.11
CA GLN A 10 12.69 -16.58 12.67
C GLN A 10 12.48 -15.41 13.63
N THR A 11 12.78 -14.21 13.15
CA THR A 11 12.82 -12.99 13.97
C THR A 11 11.78 -11.97 13.51
N LEU A 12 10.97 -11.48 14.44
CA LEU A 12 10.03 -10.38 14.23
C LEU A 12 10.53 -9.13 14.96
N ILE A 13 10.74 -8.04 14.23
CA ILE A 13 11.08 -6.74 14.79
C ILE A 13 9.88 -5.81 14.59
N ARG A 14 9.28 -5.37 15.69
CA ARG A 14 8.17 -4.42 15.69
C ARG A 14 8.71 -3.00 15.76
N LEU A 15 8.17 -2.13 14.91
CA LEU A 15 8.43 -0.70 14.88
C LEU A 15 7.16 0.05 15.23
N ALA A 16 7.31 1.24 15.82
CA ALA A 16 6.20 2.18 15.83
C ALA A 16 5.87 2.61 14.38
N PRO A 17 4.58 2.69 13.98
CA PRO A 17 4.21 3.12 12.63
C PRO A 17 4.83 4.47 12.28
N GLY A 18 5.53 4.54 11.15
CA GLY A 18 6.24 5.74 10.72
C GLY A 18 7.54 6.05 11.48
N SER A 19 8.16 5.05 12.12
CA SER A 19 9.50 5.17 12.74
C SER A 19 10.53 5.71 11.76
N ASP A 20 11.47 6.50 12.27
CA ASP A 20 12.55 7.04 11.46
C ASP A 20 13.37 5.90 10.83
N PRO A 21 13.56 5.88 9.51
CA PRO A 21 14.26 4.80 8.83
C PRO A 21 15.74 4.60 9.21
N SER A 22 16.33 5.45 10.05
CA SER A 22 17.70 5.25 10.56
C SER A 22 17.90 3.94 11.33
N TRP A 23 16.82 3.30 11.82
CA TRP A 23 16.88 1.95 12.39
C TRP A 23 17.44 0.91 11.42
N LEU A 24 17.42 1.17 10.10
CA LEU A 24 18.04 0.32 9.08
C LEU A 24 19.51 0.09 9.33
N LEU A 25 20.23 1.07 9.88
CA LEU A 25 21.64 0.88 10.28
C LEU A 25 21.80 -0.28 11.25
N GLY A 26 20.83 -0.51 12.14
CA GLY A 26 20.80 -1.67 13.03
C GLY A 26 20.72 -3.02 12.30
N LEU A 27 20.22 -3.06 11.06
CA LEU A 27 20.23 -4.22 10.18
C LEU A 27 21.53 -4.32 9.38
N LEU A 28 22.03 -3.19 8.87
CA LEU A 28 23.17 -3.16 7.94
C LEU A 28 24.53 -3.35 8.65
N VAL A 29 24.73 -2.74 9.82
CA VAL A 29 25.98 -2.87 10.58
C VAL A 29 26.35 -4.34 10.87
N PRO A 30 25.46 -5.21 11.38
CA PRO A 30 25.78 -6.63 11.54
C PRO A 30 26.17 -7.34 10.25
N LEU A 31 25.56 -6.96 9.12
CA LEU A 31 25.87 -7.55 7.82
C LEU A 31 27.23 -7.10 7.28
N ALA A 32 27.61 -5.84 7.53
CA ALA A 32 28.92 -5.31 7.17
C ALA A 32 30.05 -5.95 7.99
N LEU A 33 29.82 -6.18 9.29
CA LEU A 33 30.79 -6.78 10.19
C LEU A 33 30.97 -8.30 10.01
N GLN A 34 29.88 -8.97 9.64
CA GLN A 34 29.86 -10.44 9.46
C GLN A 34 29.06 -10.78 8.20
N PRO A 35 29.71 -10.81 7.03
CA PRO A 35 29.03 -11.14 5.79
C PRO A 35 28.35 -12.51 5.85
N GLN A 36 27.08 -12.55 5.51
CA GLN A 36 26.25 -13.74 5.42
C GLN A 36 25.48 -13.73 4.10
N ARG A 37 25.03 -14.89 3.66
CA ARG A 37 24.15 -14.99 2.49
C ARG A 37 22.75 -14.51 2.85
N VAL A 38 22.48 -13.25 2.60
CA VAL A 38 21.21 -12.58 2.92
C VAL A 38 20.62 -11.97 1.66
N ALA A 39 19.35 -12.27 1.41
CA ALA A 39 18.51 -11.57 0.46
C ALA A 39 17.62 -10.58 1.23
N MET A 40 17.68 -9.30 0.87
CA MET A 40 16.86 -8.25 1.47
C MET A 40 15.84 -7.78 0.46
N VAL A 41 14.56 -7.88 0.82
CA VAL A 41 13.43 -7.46 -0.04
C VAL A 41 13.10 -6.02 0.25
N VAL A 42 13.17 -5.17 -0.76
CA VAL A 42 13.02 -3.73 -0.60
C VAL A 42 12.00 -3.15 -1.57
N SER A 43 11.23 -2.16 -1.11
CA SER A 43 10.46 -1.31 -1.99
C SER A 43 11.37 -0.40 -2.83
N PRO A 44 10.89 0.17 -3.94
CA PRO A 44 11.68 1.13 -4.71
C PRO A 44 12.17 2.33 -3.89
N ALA A 45 11.35 2.83 -2.97
CA ALA A 45 11.69 3.95 -2.09
C ALA A 45 12.79 3.56 -1.08
N LEU A 46 12.63 2.41 -0.42
CA LEU A 46 13.61 1.92 0.53
C LEU A 46 14.94 1.58 -0.15
N ARG A 47 14.89 0.99 -1.35
CA ARG A 47 16.08 0.73 -2.16
C ARG A 47 16.89 2.00 -2.42
N GLN A 48 16.24 3.07 -2.89
CA GLN A 48 16.90 4.35 -3.11
C GLN A 48 17.52 4.90 -1.81
N ARG A 49 16.79 4.84 -0.71
CA ARG A 49 17.31 5.27 0.58
C ARG A 49 18.52 4.46 1.02
N LEU A 50 18.46 3.13 0.90
CA LEU A 50 19.60 2.26 1.24
C LEU A 50 20.86 2.66 0.46
N LEU A 51 20.73 2.77 -0.87
CA LEU A 51 21.89 3.03 -1.74
C LEU A 51 22.45 4.45 -1.61
N HIS A 52 21.59 5.46 -1.41
CA HIS A 52 22.02 6.86 -1.45
C HIS A 52 22.16 7.52 -0.06
N VAL A 53 21.65 6.90 0.99
CA VAL A 53 21.70 7.49 2.34
C VAL A 53 22.38 6.52 3.32
N GLU A 54 21.88 5.30 3.47
CA GLU A 54 22.32 4.45 4.58
C GLU A 54 23.67 3.78 4.30
N LEU A 55 23.94 3.31 3.09
CA LEU A 55 25.25 2.75 2.74
C LEU A 55 26.37 3.81 2.79
N PRO A 56 26.23 5.01 2.25
CA PRO A 56 27.20 6.09 2.43
C PRO A 56 27.46 6.42 3.91
N ARG A 57 26.43 6.37 4.79
CA ARG A 57 26.61 6.55 6.24
C ARG A 57 27.49 5.47 6.87
N LEU A 58 27.39 4.21 6.40
CA LEU A 58 28.29 3.15 6.85
C LEU A 58 29.74 3.39 6.42
N GLU A 59 29.93 3.87 5.19
CA GLU A 59 31.28 4.17 4.66
C GLU A 59 31.98 5.29 5.46
N VAL A 60 31.24 6.31 5.89
CA VAL A 60 31.78 7.38 6.74
C VAL A 60 32.37 6.84 8.05
N VAL A 61 31.82 5.75 8.60
CA VAL A 61 32.34 5.12 9.83
C VAL A 61 33.28 3.96 9.55
N GLY A 62 33.78 3.83 8.30
CA GLY A 62 34.74 2.83 7.90
C GLY A 62 34.18 1.42 7.71
N LEU A 63 32.85 1.27 7.60
CA LEU A 63 32.21 0.00 7.29
C LEU A 63 31.78 -0.02 5.82
N SER A 64 32.10 -1.10 5.12
CA SER A 64 31.68 -1.32 3.74
C SER A 64 30.75 -2.53 3.64
N LEU A 65 29.64 -2.38 2.93
CA LEU A 65 28.70 -3.45 2.63
C LEU A 65 28.40 -3.44 1.14
N ALA A 66 28.97 -4.39 0.41
CA ALA A 66 28.71 -4.53 -1.01
C ALA A 66 27.29 -5.07 -1.24
N CYS A 67 26.53 -4.42 -2.13
CA CYS A 67 25.18 -4.80 -2.52
C CYS A 67 25.16 -5.32 -3.95
N TRP A 68 24.30 -6.30 -4.19
CA TRP A 68 24.07 -6.91 -5.50
C TRP A 68 22.59 -6.82 -5.86
N GLU A 69 22.30 -6.37 -7.07
CA GLU A 69 20.92 -6.16 -7.56
C GLU A 69 20.60 -7.04 -8.79
N GLY A 70 21.44 -8.01 -9.12
CA GLY A 70 21.24 -8.90 -10.25
C GLY A 70 20.06 -9.87 -10.04
N PRO A 71 19.52 -10.44 -11.15
CA PRO A 71 18.42 -11.41 -11.09
C PRO A 71 18.84 -12.77 -10.53
N GLN A 72 20.15 -13.06 -10.50
CA GLN A 72 20.75 -14.28 -9.96
C GLN A 72 21.42 -13.98 -8.62
N PRO A 73 21.60 -14.98 -7.75
CA PRO A 73 22.33 -14.80 -6.49
C PRO A 73 23.74 -14.25 -6.72
N PRO A 74 24.25 -13.41 -5.79
CA PRO A 74 25.62 -12.91 -5.88
C PRO A 74 26.62 -14.06 -5.77
N PRO A 75 27.74 -14.01 -6.52
CA PRO A 75 28.77 -15.04 -6.49
C PRO A 75 29.57 -15.08 -5.18
N THR A 76 29.56 -13.97 -4.43
CA THR A 76 30.29 -13.79 -3.16
C THR A 76 29.34 -13.20 -2.11
N GLY A 77 29.78 -13.17 -0.84
CA GLY A 77 28.97 -12.72 0.31
C GLY A 77 28.54 -11.25 0.29
N GLN A 78 27.89 -10.83 -0.77
CA GLN A 78 27.28 -9.52 -0.91
C GLN A 78 25.81 -9.58 -0.43
N LEU A 79 25.29 -8.45 0.02
CA LEU A 79 23.86 -8.32 0.30
C LEU A 79 23.07 -8.33 -1.00
N TRP A 80 22.20 -9.33 -1.17
CA TRP A 80 21.37 -9.41 -2.36
C TRP A 80 20.09 -8.58 -2.17
N LEU A 81 19.99 -7.45 -2.87
CA LEU A 81 18.80 -6.59 -2.85
C LEU A 81 17.81 -7.09 -3.91
N LEU A 82 16.61 -7.42 -3.48
CA LEU A 82 15.53 -7.91 -4.33
C LEU A 82 14.33 -6.97 -4.28
N GLN A 83 13.77 -6.68 -5.42
CA GLN A 83 12.40 -6.17 -5.50
C GLN A 83 11.41 -7.34 -5.40
N HIS A 84 10.14 -7.06 -5.10
CA HIS A 84 9.12 -8.09 -4.87
C HIS A 84 8.89 -9.00 -6.08
N ALA A 85 9.00 -8.47 -7.31
CA ALA A 85 8.94 -9.29 -8.53
C ALA A 85 10.12 -10.25 -8.65
N GLN A 86 11.32 -9.77 -8.34
CA GLN A 86 12.54 -10.59 -8.31
C GLN A 86 12.48 -11.64 -7.19
N LEU A 87 11.92 -11.30 -6.02
CA LEU A 87 11.69 -12.24 -4.93
C LEU A 87 10.83 -13.43 -5.38
N ALA A 88 9.69 -13.14 -6.03
CA ALA A 88 8.79 -14.19 -6.52
C ALA A 88 9.48 -15.08 -7.57
N GLN A 89 10.28 -14.50 -8.45
CA GLN A 89 11.05 -15.26 -9.45
C GLN A 89 12.17 -16.10 -8.79
N ALA A 90 12.95 -15.51 -7.89
CA ALA A 90 14.04 -16.18 -7.19
C ALA A 90 13.52 -17.34 -6.31
N TRP A 91 12.33 -17.16 -5.70
CA TRP A 91 11.67 -18.25 -4.97
C TRP A 91 11.31 -19.41 -5.88
N ARG A 92 10.61 -19.16 -6.98
CA ARG A 92 10.17 -20.20 -7.94
C ARG A 92 11.33 -20.94 -8.60
N SER A 93 12.45 -20.26 -8.85
CA SER A 93 13.67 -20.88 -9.41
C SER A 93 14.54 -21.61 -8.39
N GLY A 94 14.22 -21.57 -7.09
CA GLY A 94 15.03 -22.12 -6.02
C GLY A 94 16.30 -21.32 -5.70
N ALA A 95 16.50 -20.16 -6.32
CA ALA A 95 17.71 -19.35 -6.17
C ALA A 95 17.93 -18.82 -4.72
N LEU A 96 16.87 -18.82 -3.92
CA LEU A 96 16.92 -18.39 -2.50
C LEU A 96 17.33 -19.51 -1.52
N ALA A 97 17.56 -20.75 -1.97
CA ALA A 97 17.75 -21.91 -1.08
C ALA A 97 18.80 -21.67 0.02
N ASP A 98 19.92 -21.04 -0.32
CA ASP A 98 21.05 -20.79 0.60
C ASP A 98 21.02 -19.40 1.24
N HIS A 99 19.95 -18.61 1.06
CA HIS A 99 19.87 -17.24 1.54
C HIS A 99 18.87 -17.12 2.68
N GLN A 100 19.24 -16.39 3.72
CA GLN A 100 18.29 -15.89 4.70
C GLN A 100 17.52 -14.71 4.12
N LEU A 101 16.30 -14.51 4.56
CA LEU A 101 15.44 -13.46 4.05
C LEU A 101 15.32 -12.34 5.08
N VAL A 102 15.55 -11.10 4.65
CA VAL A 102 15.28 -9.89 5.45
C VAL A 102 14.23 -9.06 4.73
N VAL A 103 13.14 -8.76 5.42
CA VAL A 103 12.02 -7.96 4.90
C VAL A 103 11.85 -6.74 5.80
N PRO A 104 12.48 -5.59 5.46
CA PRO A 104 12.45 -4.38 6.27
C PRO A 104 11.09 -3.69 6.32
N GLU A 105 10.24 -3.90 5.30
CA GLU A 105 8.89 -3.33 5.17
C GLU A 105 7.88 -4.47 5.04
N GLY A 106 7.78 -5.28 6.09
CA GLY A 106 6.95 -6.48 6.05
C GLY A 106 5.46 -6.20 5.86
N GLU A 107 4.98 -5.03 6.25
CA GLU A 107 3.61 -4.58 6.00
C GLU A 107 3.33 -4.35 4.51
N LEU A 108 4.36 -4.06 3.72
CA LEU A 108 4.26 -3.89 2.27
C LEU A 108 4.48 -5.20 1.50
N LEU A 109 4.89 -6.28 2.17
CA LEU A 109 5.21 -7.54 1.50
C LEU A 109 4.02 -8.09 0.71
N GLU A 110 2.85 -8.26 1.32
CA GLU A 110 1.67 -8.77 0.60
C GLU A 110 1.16 -7.82 -0.49
N PRO A 111 0.96 -6.51 -0.24
CA PRO A 111 0.54 -5.59 -1.29
C PRO A 111 1.47 -5.58 -2.50
N LEU A 112 2.77 -5.50 -2.29
CA LEU A 112 3.75 -5.44 -3.37
C LEU A 112 3.95 -6.79 -4.08
N LEU A 113 3.87 -7.91 -3.35
CA LEU A 113 3.83 -9.24 -3.97
C LEU A 113 2.57 -9.42 -4.82
N ARG A 114 1.42 -8.94 -4.36
CA ARG A 114 0.17 -8.99 -5.13
C ARG A 114 0.30 -8.24 -6.45
N GLN A 115 0.92 -7.06 -6.44
CA GLN A 115 1.23 -6.32 -7.66
C GLN A 115 2.24 -7.06 -8.55
N ALA A 116 3.30 -7.60 -7.96
CA ALA A 116 4.34 -8.34 -8.69
C ALA A 116 3.84 -9.64 -9.33
N LEU A 117 2.85 -10.27 -8.72
CA LEU A 117 2.21 -11.49 -9.23
C LEU A 117 1.05 -11.19 -10.18
N ALA A 118 0.65 -9.94 -10.33
CA ALA A 118 -0.44 -9.54 -11.21
C ALA A 118 -0.21 -9.96 -12.66
N VAL A 119 -1.29 -10.31 -13.31
CA VAL A 119 -1.32 -10.51 -14.77
C VAL A 119 -2.14 -9.39 -15.38
N VAL A 120 -1.55 -8.65 -16.31
CA VAL A 120 -2.19 -7.54 -17.01
C VAL A 120 -2.28 -7.86 -18.48
N ILE A 121 -3.51 -7.84 -19.02
CA ILE A 121 -3.76 -8.00 -20.47
C ILE A 121 -4.14 -6.62 -21.03
N GLU A 122 -3.28 -6.09 -21.86
CA GLU A 122 -3.49 -4.83 -22.57
C GLU A 122 -4.07 -5.06 -23.97
N THR A 123 -4.52 -3.99 -24.62
CA THR A 123 -5.03 -4.05 -26.00
C THR A 123 -4.03 -4.70 -26.97
N GLY A 124 -2.73 -4.43 -26.81
CA GLY A 124 -1.67 -5.04 -27.63
C GLY A 124 -1.60 -6.56 -27.52
N HIS A 125 -1.86 -7.11 -26.32
CA HIS A 125 -1.85 -8.57 -26.10
C HIS A 125 -3.02 -9.28 -26.83
N TRP A 126 -4.19 -8.63 -26.95
CA TRP A 126 -5.30 -9.13 -27.75
C TRP A 126 -4.96 -9.19 -29.24
N GLU A 127 -4.29 -8.15 -29.74
CA GLU A 127 -3.79 -8.12 -31.14
C GLU A 127 -2.78 -9.23 -31.39
N GLN A 128 -1.80 -9.39 -30.49
CA GLN A 128 -0.78 -10.42 -30.57
C GLN A 128 -1.41 -11.82 -30.57
N LEU A 129 -2.38 -12.07 -29.69
CA LEU A 129 -3.11 -13.33 -29.59
C LEU A 129 -3.80 -13.66 -30.91
N ARG A 130 -4.52 -12.71 -31.51
CA ARG A 130 -5.22 -12.92 -32.80
C ARG A 130 -4.25 -13.24 -33.97
N ARG A 131 -3.08 -12.57 -33.97
CA ARG A 131 -2.04 -12.82 -34.95
C ARG A 131 -1.40 -14.20 -34.78
N SER A 132 -1.21 -14.66 -33.56
CA SER A 132 -0.63 -15.97 -33.26
C SER A 132 -1.60 -17.12 -33.55
N LEU A 133 -2.91 -16.88 -33.58
CA LEU A 133 -3.96 -17.87 -33.74
C LEU A 133 -4.93 -17.49 -34.88
N PRO A 134 -4.49 -17.49 -36.15
CA PRO A 134 -5.31 -17.02 -37.27
C PRO A 134 -6.64 -17.77 -37.43
N SER A 135 -6.66 -19.07 -37.13
CA SER A 135 -7.87 -19.92 -37.20
C SER A 135 -8.95 -19.52 -36.18
N ALA A 136 -8.57 -18.93 -35.04
CA ALA A 136 -9.49 -18.48 -34.00
C ALA A 136 -9.68 -16.97 -34.00
N ALA A 137 -9.02 -16.20 -34.86
CA ALA A 137 -8.97 -14.75 -34.85
C ALA A 137 -10.36 -14.09 -34.84
N ALA A 138 -11.31 -14.60 -35.61
CA ALA A 138 -12.68 -14.10 -35.69
C ALA A 138 -13.42 -14.32 -34.36
N SER A 139 -13.31 -15.50 -33.76
CA SER A 139 -13.93 -15.83 -32.46
C SER A 139 -13.32 -14.98 -31.30
N LEU A 140 -12.01 -14.79 -31.31
CA LEU A 140 -11.30 -13.94 -30.33
C LEU A 140 -11.73 -12.48 -30.47
N LEU A 141 -11.88 -11.96 -31.70
CA LEU A 141 -12.39 -10.61 -31.92
C LEU A 141 -13.80 -10.45 -31.38
N GLN A 142 -14.71 -11.38 -31.70
CA GLN A 142 -16.08 -11.36 -31.23
C GLN A 142 -16.19 -11.40 -29.68
N LEU A 143 -15.35 -12.23 -29.04
CA LEU A 143 -15.29 -12.29 -27.55
C LEU A 143 -14.77 -10.98 -26.97
N HIS A 144 -13.70 -10.41 -27.52
CA HIS A 144 -13.15 -9.13 -27.06
C HIS A 144 -14.17 -7.99 -27.21
N GLU A 145 -14.82 -7.88 -28.37
CA GLU A 145 -15.87 -6.86 -28.59
C GLU A 145 -17.08 -7.04 -27.66
N ARG A 146 -17.49 -8.28 -27.40
CA ARG A 146 -18.58 -8.56 -26.46
C ARG A 146 -18.21 -8.14 -25.03
N LEU A 147 -17.00 -8.47 -24.58
CA LEU A 147 -16.48 -8.05 -23.27
C LEU A 147 -16.39 -6.52 -23.20
N SER A 148 -15.78 -5.88 -24.20
CA SER A 148 -15.63 -4.42 -24.26
C SER A 148 -16.96 -3.70 -24.16
N ARG A 149 -17.97 -4.10 -24.95
CA ARG A 149 -19.31 -3.51 -24.88
C ARG A 149 -19.95 -3.64 -23.50
N ARG A 150 -19.77 -4.79 -22.83
CA ARG A 150 -20.31 -5.01 -21.49
C ARG A 150 -19.61 -4.18 -20.43
N LEU A 151 -18.28 -4.12 -20.47
CA LEU A 151 -17.48 -3.41 -19.50
C LEU A 151 -17.66 -1.89 -19.61
N LEU A 152 -17.64 -1.36 -20.84
CA LEU A 152 -17.82 0.08 -21.08
C LEU A 152 -19.26 0.58 -20.84
N ALA A 153 -20.25 -0.31 -20.83
CA ALA A 153 -21.64 0.02 -20.49
C ALA A 153 -21.92 0.05 -18.97
N ARG A 154 -21.00 -0.46 -18.15
CA ARG A 154 -21.17 -0.48 -16.69
C ARG A 154 -20.71 0.83 -16.06
N PRO A 155 -21.33 1.27 -14.96
CA PRO A 155 -20.79 2.35 -14.17
C PRO A 155 -19.43 1.93 -13.62
N CYS A 156 -18.44 2.78 -13.80
CA CYS A 156 -17.12 2.59 -13.20
C CYS A 156 -17.15 3.00 -11.73
N GLY A 157 -16.46 2.25 -10.89
CA GLY A 157 -16.19 2.63 -9.50
C GLY A 157 -15.25 3.87 -9.41
N PRO A 158 -14.95 4.32 -8.20
CA PRO A 158 -14.15 5.53 -7.96
C PRO A 158 -12.81 5.58 -8.71
N HIS A 159 -12.20 4.42 -8.93
CA HIS A 159 -10.91 4.29 -9.63
C HIS A 159 -11.06 3.80 -11.07
N GLN A 160 -12.18 4.04 -11.72
CA GLN A 160 -12.46 3.59 -13.09
C GLN A 160 -12.31 2.08 -13.26
N GLN A 161 -12.66 1.31 -12.24
CA GLN A 161 -12.55 -0.15 -12.21
C GLN A 161 -13.92 -0.81 -12.32
N VAL A 162 -13.97 -1.91 -13.07
CA VAL A 162 -15.18 -2.72 -13.28
C VAL A 162 -14.84 -4.19 -13.03
N ALA A 163 -15.46 -4.81 -12.03
CA ALA A 163 -15.25 -6.24 -11.75
C ALA A 163 -15.65 -7.10 -12.96
N ILE A 164 -14.84 -8.13 -13.24
CA ILE A 164 -15.12 -9.14 -14.26
C ILE A 164 -15.50 -10.43 -13.54
N ALA A 165 -16.73 -10.90 -13.78
CA ALA A 165 -17.21 -12.13 -13.17
C ALA A 165 -16.61 -13.38 -13.84
N PRO A 166 -16.45 -14.50 -13.11
CA PRO A 166 -15.92 -15.75 -13.68
C PRO A 166 -16.71 -16.26 -14.89
N GLU A 167 -18.03 -16.03 -14.93
CA GLU A 167 -18.90 -16.42 -16.04
C GLU A 167 -18.61 -15.61 -17.31
N GLU A 168 -18.09 -14.40 -17.17
CA GLU A 168 -17.72 -13.55 -18.31
C GLU A 168 -16.37 -13.98 -18.92
N GLU A 169 -15.50 -14.54 -18.10
CA GLU A 169 -14.20 -15.09 -18.50
C GLU A 169 -14.32 -16.50 -19.13
N ALA A 170 -15.31 -17.27 -18.70
CA ALA A 170 -15.42 -18.69 -19.03
C ALA A 170 -15.33 -18.99 -20.55
N PRO A 171 -16.02 -18.26 -21.45
CA PRO A 171 -15.95 -18.51 -22.88
C PRO A 171 -14.53 -18.33 -23.46
N LEU A 172 -13.82 -17.29 -23.01
CA LEU A 172 -12.44 -17.05 -23.45
C LEU A 172 -11.51 -18.12 -22.89
N ARG A 173 -11.67 -18.48 -21.62
CA ARG A 173 -10.87 -19.54 -20.98
C ARG A 173 -11.04 -20.89 -21.68
N GLN A 174 -12.27 -21.28 -21.99
CA GLN A 174 -12.57 -22.52 -22.71
C GLN A 174 -11.94 -22.52 -24.10
N LEU A 175 -12.02 -21.39 -24.81
CA LEU A 175 -11.40 -21.27 -26.13
C LEU A 175 -9.87 -21.41 -26.06
N LEU A 176 -9.23 -20.65 -25.13
CA LEU A 176 -7.77 -20.64 -24.99
C LEU A 176 -7.22 -21.99 -24.48
N ALA A 177 -7.98 -22.74 -23.70
CA ALA A 177 -7.56 -24.05 -23.18
C ALA A 177 -7.38 -25.11 -24.26
N VAL A 178 -8.05 -24.98 -25.42
CA VAL A 178 -7.96 -25.90 -26.54
C VAL A 178 -7.04 -25.39 -27.66
N LEU A 179 -6.59 -24.15 -27.56
CA LEU A 179 -5.69 -23.53 -28.52
C LEU A 179 -4.27 -23.51 -27.93
N GLY A 180 -3.29 -23.71 -28.75
CA GLY A 180 -1.89 -23.61 -28.36
C GLY A 180 -0.94 -23.54 -29.53
N PRO A 181 0.31 -23.11 -29.29
CA PRO A 181 0.82 -22.40 -28.11
C PRO A 181 0.32 -20.95 -28.03
N LEU A 182 0.15 -20.45 -26.80
CA LEU A 182 -0.31 -19.08 -26.56
C LEU A 182 0.88 -18.13 -26.34
N PRO A 183 0.81 -16.88 -26.86
CA PRO A 183 1.81 -15.86 -26.55
C PRO A 183 1.66 -15.33 -25.11
N ASP A 184 2.76 -14.82 -24.52
CA ASP A 184 2.69 -14.12 -23.25
C ASP A 184 1.78 -12.88 -23.34
N PRO A 185 1.01 -12.58 -22.26
CA PRO A 185 0.96 -13.23 -20.94
C PRO A 185 -0.19 -14.26 -20.79
N TRP A 186 -0.79 -14.75 -21.86
CA TRP A 186 -1.99 -15.61 -21.85
C TRP A 186 -1.83 -16.96 -21.15
N PRO A 187 -0.67 -17.67 -21.27
CA PRO A 187 -0.48 -18.90 -20.50
C PRO A 187 -0.63 -18.63 -18.99
N ARG A 188 0.03 -17.60 -18.50
CA ARG A 188 -0.06 -17.22 -17.09
C ARG A 188 -1.47 -16.76 -16.69
N TRP A 189 -2.17 -16.06 -17.57
CA TRP A 189 -3.56 -15.68 -17.36
C TRP A 189 -4.47 -16.91 -17.18
N LEU A 190 -4.23 -18.00 -17.91
CA LEU A 190 -4.96 -19.25 -17.74
C LEU A 190 -4.62 -19.95 -16.43
N GLU A 191 -3.34 -20.01 -16.07
CA GLU A 191 -2.85 -20.62 -14.83
C GLU A 191 -3.41 -19.91 -13.57
N CYS A 192 -3.47 -18.57 -13.60
CA CYS A 192 -3.98 -17.74 -12.51
C CYS A 192 -5.51 -17.77 -12.44
N ALA A 193 -6.11 -18.94 -12.22
CA ALA A 193 -7.54 -19.15 -12.19
C ALA A 193 -8.03 -19.68 -10.84
N GLY A 194 -9.33 -19.49 -10.56
CA GLY A 194 -10.01 -20.05 -9.39
C GLY A 194 -10.22 -19.07 -8.26
N GLU A 195 -10.69 -19.58 -7.12
CA GLU A 195 -11.18 -18.79 -5.97
C GLU A 195 -10.10 -17.93 -5.28
N GLY A 196 -8.82 -18.23 -5.51
CA GLY A 196 -7.69 -17.47 -4.97
C GLY A 196 -7.35 -16.19 -5.74
N TRP A 197 -8.02 -15.93 -6.87
CA TRP A 197 -7.72 -14.80 -7.75
C TRP A 197 -8.95 -13.95 -8.02
N THR A 198 -8.74 -12.66 -8.27
CA THR A 198 -9.79 -11.73 -8.67
C THR A 198 -9.42 -11.02 -9.96
N SER A 199 -10.43 -10.66 -10.76
CA SER A 199 -10.29 -10.00 -12.05
C SER A 199 -11.12 -8.73 -12.12
N TRP A 200 -10.55 -7.71 -12.74
CA TRP A 200 -11.28 -6.48 -13.10
C TRP A 200 -10.73 -5.85 -14.37
N ALA A 201 -11.54 -4.99 -14.97
CA ALA A 201 -11.11 -4.10 -16.03
C ALA A 201 -10.76 -2.73 -15.43
N GLN A 202 -9.57 -2.23 -15.73
CA GLN A 202 -9.22 -0.83 -15.56
C GLN A 202 -9.63 -0.10 -16.82
N VAL A 203 -10.64 0.76 -16.72
CA VAL A 203 -11.25 1.45 -17.87
C VAL A 203 -10.63 2.83 -18.02
N ASN A 204 -10.26 3.19 -19.25
CA ASN A 204 -9.95 4.56 -19.61
C ASN A 204 -11.14 5.12 -20.44
N PRO A 205 -12.03 5.93 -19.84
CA PRO A 205 -13.23 6.41 -20.50
C PRO A 205 -12.93 7.41 -21.64
N THR A 206 -11.78 8.09 -21.60
CA THR A 206 -11.42 9.09 -22.60
C THR A 206 -11.13 8.46 -23.97
N VAL A 207 -10.45 7.31 -23.97
CA VAL A 207 -10.06 6.59 -25.20
C VAL A 207 -10.88 5.33 -25.42
N LEU A 208 -11.88 5.05 -24.57
CA LEU A 208 -12.74 3.86 -24.61
C LEU A 208 -11.93 2.56 -24.67
N GLN A 209 -10.84 2.50 -23.92
CA GLN A 209 -9.98 1.34 -23.79
C GLN A 209 -10.02 0.81 -22.36
N TRP A 210 -9.68 -0.45 -22.23
CA TRP A 210 -9.57 -1.11 -20.93
C TRP A 210 -8.43 -2.10 -20.90
N GLN A 211 -7.90 -2.33 -19.69
CA GLN A 211 -6.89 -3.34 -19.41
C GLN A 211 -7.48 -4.37 -18.45
N TRP A 212 -7.20 -5.64 -18.69
CA TRP A 212 -7.62 -6.70 -17.79
C TRP A 212 -6.58 -6.90 -16.71
N HIS A 213 -6.93 -6.69 -15.48
CA HIS A 213 -6.10 -6.94 -14.32
C HIS A 213 -6.57 -8.22 -13.63
N ARG A 214 -5.62 -9.07 -13.24
CA ARG A 214 -5.85 -10.25 -12.42
C ARG A 214 -4.82 -10.31 -11.31
N GLN A 215 -5.26 -10.46 -10.07
CA GLN A 215 -4.39 -10.49 -8.90
C GLN A 215 -4.80 -11.58 -7.90
N PRO A 216 -3.80 -12.19 -7.17
CA PRO A 216 -4.11 -13.13 -6.11
C PRO A 216 -4.69 -12.42 -4.89
N LEU A 217 -5.67 -13.03 -4.25
CA LEU A 217 -6.23 -12.53 -2.99
C LEU A 217 -5.22 -12.65 -1.83
N GLN A 218 -4.46 -13.73 -1.81
CA GLN A 218 -3.44 -14.05 -0.80
C GLN A 218 -2.11 -14.38 -1.51
N PRO A 219 -1.24 -13.39 -1.77
CA PRO A 219 -0.03 -13.59 -2.58
C PRO A 219 0.98 -14.55 -1.96
N LEU A 220 1.02 -14.70 -0.62
CA LEU A 220 1.91 -15.65 0.06
C LEU A 220 1.50 -17.12 -0.16
N VAL A 221 0.24 -17.39 -0.51
CA VAL A 221 -0.21 -18.74 -0.90
C VAL A 221 0.41 -19.17 -2.23
N GLU A 222 0.73 -18.22 -3.11
CA GLU A 222 1.42 -18.48 -4.39
C GLU A 222 2.93 -18.75 -4.21
N LEU A 223 3.46 -18.52 -3.00
CA LEU A 223 4.86 -18.69 -2.62
C LEU A 223 4.95 -19.51 -1.31
N PRO A 224 4.47 -20.78 -1.30
CA PRO A 224 4.40 -21.59 -0.11
C PRO A 224 5.80 -21.80 0.47
N GLY A 225 5.92 -21.72 1.81
CA GLY A 225 7.19 -21.92 2.52
C GLY A 225 8.14 -20.71 2.51
N LEU A 226 7.86 -19.63 1.75
CA LEU A 226 8.74 -18.46 1.64
C LEU A 226 9.21 -17.93 3.01
N LEU A 227 8.32 -17.84 3.98
CA LEU A 227 8.60 -17.30 5.32
C LEU A 227 8.90 -18.38 6.36
N GLN A 228 8.78 -19.67 6.05
CA GLN A 228 8.91 -20.77 7.00
C GLN A 228 10.18 -21.62 6.83
N GLU A 229 10.67 -21.78 5.60
CA GLU A 229 11.72 -22.76 5.27
C GLU A 229 13.15 -22.28 5.55
N ARG A 230 13.34 -21.06 6.02
CA ARG A 230 14.65 -20.42 6.21
C ARG A 230 14.66 -19.46 7.38
N GLY A 231 15.83 -18.96 7.74
CA GLY A 231 15.96 -17.82 8.64
C GLY A 231 15.33 -16.57 8.00
N VAL A 232 14.40 -15.96 8.71
CA VAL A 232 13.67 -14.77 8.25
C VAL A 232 13.74 -13.69 9.31
N VAL A 233 14.05 -12.47 8.89
CA VAL A 233 13.91 -11.27 9.71
C VAL A 233 12.81 -10.41 9.08
N LEU A 234 11.68 -10.34 9.75
CA LEU A 234 10.52 -9.55 9.33
C LEU A 234 10.44 -8.30 10.20
N VAL A 235 10.41 -7.12 9.59
CA VAL A 235 10.34 -5.84 10.31
C VAL A 235 9.09 -5.08 9.87
N GLY A 236 8.33 -4.51 10.80
CA GLY A 236 7.15 -3.72 10.46
C GLY A 236 6.32 -3.25 11.66
N PRO A 237 5.27 -2.46 11.41
CA PRO A 237 4.47 -1.79 12.43
C PRO A 237 3.31 -2.68 12.94
N TRP A 238 3.60 -3.86 13.43
CA TRP A 238 2.57 -4.75 13.97
C TRP A 238 2.32 -4.57 15.47
N PRO A 239 1.04 -4.72 15.92
CA PRO A 239 0.71 -4.68 17.34
C PRO A 239 1.41 -5.78 18.14
N GLU A 240 1.76 -5.50 19.40
CA GLU A 240 2.40 -6.48 20.29
C GLU A 240 1.51 -7.70 20.57
N ALA A 241 0.20 -7.49 20.64
CA ALA A 241 -0.78 -8.55 20.86
C ALA A 241 -0.86 -9.58 19.72
N GLN A 242 -0.30 -9.27 18.55
CA GLN A 242 -0.31 -10.16 17.39
C GLN A 242 0.87 -11.13 17.43
N GLY A 243 0.61 -12.36 17.88
CA GLY A 243 1.65 -13.40 18.01
C GLY A 243 2.17 -13.96 16.69
N SER A 244 1.32 -14.00 15.65
CA SER A 244 1.67 -14.45 14.29
C SER A 244 1.33 -13.37 13.28
N VAL A 245 2.22 -13.11 12.34
CA VAL A 245 2.09 -12.11 11.30
C VAL A 245 2.35 -12.75 9.94
N LEU A 246 1.47 -12.59 8.99
CA LEU A 246 1.62 -13.16 7.63
C LEU A 246 1.82 -14.70 7.63
N GLY A 247 1.23 -15.43 8.59
CA GLY A 247 1.50 -16.86 8.77
C GLY A 247 2.88 -17.19 9.33
N PHE A 248 3.66 -16.16 9.70
CA PHE A 248 4.98 -16.28 10.29
C PHE A 248 4.91 -16.36 11.82
N SER A 249 5.51 -17.39 12.40
CA SER A 249 5.55 -17.61 13.86
C SER A 249 6.97 -17.37 14.38
N PRO A 250 7.27 -16.20 14.92
CA PRO A 250 8.62 -15.82 15.28
C PRO A 250 9.13 -16.56 16.52
N GLN A 251 10.38 -17.02 16.48
CA GLN A 251 11.16 -17.54 17.60
C GLN A 251 11.75 -16.42 18.47
N VAL A 252 12.06 -15.29 17.81
CA VAL A 252 12.61 -14.10 18.46
C VAL A 252 11.74 -12.90 18.15
N GLN A 253 11.38 -12.13 19.16
CA GLN A 253 10.58 -10.92 19.01
C GLN A 253 11.29 -9.74 19.67
N LEU A 254 11.31 -8.60 18.98
CA LEU A 254 11.89 -7.35 19.44
C LEU A 254 10.94 -6.21 19.12
N SER A 255 10.82 -5.23 20.04
CA SER A 255 10.09 -3.98 19.80
C SER A 255 11.08 -2.82 19.88
N LEU A 256 11.07 -1.96 18.86
CA LEU A 256 11.89 -0.75 18.81
C LEU A 256 10.95 0.46 18.96
N ALA A 257 11.24 1.27 19.95
CA ALA A 257 10.51 2.53 20.17
C ALA A 257 11.14 3.67 19.37
N ASP A 258 10.32 4.62 18.97
CA ASP A 258 10.73 5.89 18.40
C ASP A 258 10.17 7.01 19.28
N PRO A 259 10.98 7.63 20.16
CA PRO A 259 10.51 8.57 21.16
C PRO A 259 9.65 9.72 20.64
N PRO A 260 9.96 10.38 19.50
CA PRO A 260 9.12 11.45 18.96
C PRO A 260 7.69 11.00 18.62
N LEU A 261 7.46 9.72 18.39
CA LEU A 261 6.12 9.18 18.11
C LEU A 261 5.33 8.88 19.39
N LEU A 262 5.96 8.97 20.56
CA LEU A 262 5.32 8.79 21.87
C LEU A 262 4.77 10.10 22.45
N ASP A 263 5.07 11.24 21.84
CA ASP A 263 4.54 12.53 22.26
C ASP A 263 3.04 12.63 22.02
N PRO A 264 2.29 13.26 22.94
CA PRO A 264 0.85 13.41 22.80
C PRO A 264 0.47 14.20 21.54
N LEU A 265 -0.37 13.61 20.70
CA LEU A 265 -0.86 14.21 19.46
C LEU A 265 -2.02 15.16 19.76
N PRO A 266 -1.93 16.47 19.45
CA PRO A 266 -3.08 17.36 19.48
C PRO A 266 -4.15 16.91 18.46
N LEU A 267 -5.31 16.47 18.96
CA LEU A 267 -6.38 15.88 18.15
C LEU A 267 -7.64 16.75 18.16
N PHE A 268 -8.02 17.29 17.02
CA PHE A 268 -9.30 17.93 16.79
C PHE A 268 -10.28 16.95 16.14
N ALA A 269 -11.28 16.52 16.89
CA ALA A 269 -12.30 15.58 16.43
C ALA A 269 -13.68 16.01 16.96
N PRO A 270 -14.33 17.00 16.32
CA PRO A 270 -15.59 17.57 16.81
C PRO A 270 -16.69 16.54 16.89
N GLN A 271 -17.61 16.71 17.85
CA GLN A 271 -18.69 15.74 18.09
C GLN A 271 -19.80 15.81 17.03
N GLY A 272 -20.04 16.99 16.47
CA GLY A 272 -21.14 17.27 15.54
C GLY A 272 -20.86 16.93 14.08
N GLN A 273 -19.83 16.15 13.75
CA GLN A 273 -19.49 15.82 12.36
C GLN A 273 -20.57 14.97 11.67
N PRO A 274 -20.98 15.35 10.44
CA PRO A 274 -21.88 14.53 9.63
C PRO A 274 -21.17 13.26 9.15
N LEU A 275 -21.95 12.27 8.72
CA LEU A 275 -21.39 11.09 8.05
C LEU A 275 -20.98 11.47 6.61
N PRO A 276 -19.99 10.81 6.01
CA PRO A 276 -19.54 11.11 4.64
C PRO A 276 -20.63 10.99 3.56
N ASN A 277 -21.66 10.19 3.80
CA ASN A 277 -22.81 10.03 2.89
C ASN A 277 -23.97 10.99 3.17
N ALA A 278 -23.82 11.94 4.10
CA ALA A 278 -24.87 12.94 4.38
C ALA A 278 -24.88 14.02 3.29
N PRO A 279 -26.06 14.50 2.84
CA PRO A 279 -26.16 15.48 1.73
C PRO A 279 -25.41 16.79 1.96
N HIS A 280 -25.20 17.19 3.21
CA HIS A 280 -24.52 18.43 3.61
C HIS A 280 -23.05 18.21 4.01
N TYR A 281 -22.52 17.01 3.78
CA TYR A 281 -21.14 16.67 4.18
C TYR A 281 -20.10 17.56 3.50
N ASP A 282 -20.19 17.73 2.19
CA ASP A 282 -19.25 18.53 1.37
C ASP A 282 -19.18 19.97 1.88
N THR A 283 -20.34 20.60 2.11
CA THR A 283 -20.41 21.98 2.60
C THR A 283 -19.84 22.11 4.00
N HIS A 284 -20.17 21.17 4.88
CA HIS A 284 -19.67 21.15 6.24
C HIS A 284 -18.15 20.94 6.26
N LEU A 285 -17.65 20.00 5.46
CA LEU A 285 -16.22 19.69 5.33
C LEU A 285 -15.44 20.93 4.88
N LEU A 286 -15.95 21.62 3.84
CA LEU A 286 -15.31 22.84 3.32
C LEU A 286 -15.25 23.94 4.40
N ASP A 287 -16.31 24.17 5.16
CA ASP A 287 -16.33 25.16 6.25
C ASP A 287 -15.30 24.81 7.33
N GLN A 288 -15.21 23.54 7.73
CA GLN A 288 -14.20 23.10 8.70
C GLN A 288 -12.76 23.23 8.16
N CYS A 289 -12.52 22.84 6.90
CA CYS A 289 -11.21 23.00 6.27
C CYS A 289 -10.78 24.46 6.18
N ARG A 290 -11.69 25.40 5.84
CA ARG A 290 -11.42 26.84 5.86
C ARG A 290 -10.93 27.34 7.21
N ARG A 291 -11.65 26.99 8.29
CA ARG A 291 -11.27 27.34 9.66
C ARG A 291 -9.93 26.77 10.09
N LEU A 292 -9.65 25.53 9.67
CA LEU A 292 -8.39 24.85 9.95
C LEU A 292 -7.22 25.49 9.21
N VAL A 293 -7.39 25.90 7.95
CA VAL A 293 -6.38 26.56 7.13
C VAL A 293 -6.12 27.99 7.63
N LEU A 294 -7.15 28.74 8.01
CA LEU A 294 -7.01 30.08 8.58
C LEU A 294 -6.29 30.08 9.92
N GLY A 295 -6.45 29.05 10.72
CA GLY A 295 -5.83 28.93 12.05
C GLY A 295 -4.47 28.22 12.04
N GLN A 296 -3.75 28.19 10.90
CA GLN A 296 -2.46 27.49 10.82
C GLN A 296 -1.48 28.21 9.88
N SER A 297 -0.24 28.37 10.34
CA SER A 297 0.84 29.04 9.59
C SER A 297 1.79 28.09 8.85
N GLY A 298 1.68 26.79 9.04
CA GLY A 298 2.55 25.79 8.39
C GLY A 298 1.82 24.97 7.34
N LEU A 299 2.53 24.00 6.76
CA LEU A 299 1.98 23.08 5.77
C LEU A 299 0.76 22.34 6.30
N THR A 300 -0.37 22.47 5.64
CA THR A 300 -1.61 21.73 5.89
C THR A 300 -1.82 20.67 4.82
N VAL A 301 -2.09 19.44 5.23
CA VAL A 301 -2.39 18.34 4.31
C VAL A 301 -3.82 17.86 4.56
N VAL A 302 -4.63 17.84 3.52
CA VAL A 302 -6.04 17.39 3.55
C VAL A 302 -6.15 16.08 2.80
N LEU A 303 -6.56 15.02 3.49
CA LEU A 303 -6.59 13.65 2.97
C LEU A 303 -8.02 13.17 2.71
N ASP A 304 -8.26 12.71 1.49
CA ASP A 304 -9.49 12.09 1.05
C ASP A 304 -9.26 11.13 -0.12
N ASP A 305 -9.82 9.92 -0.08
CA ASP A 305 -9.74 8.95 -1.19
C ASP A 305 -10.87 9.12 -2.23
N ASP A 306 -11.91 9.95 -1.98
CA ASP A 306 -12.92 10.30 -2.97
C ASP A 306 -12.38 11.39 -3.91
N ASP A 307 -12.07 11.02 -5.17
CA ASP A 307 -11.51 11.92 -6.18
C ASP A 307 -12.42 13.13 -6.45
N GLY A 308 -13.74 12.90 -6.52
CA GLY A 308 -14.72 13.95 -6.80
C GLY A 308 -14.79 14.97 -5.66
N LEU A 309 -14.88 14.49 -4.42
CA LEU A 309 -14.88 15.34 -3.22
C LEU A 309 -13.56 16.10 -3.10
N ARG A 310 -12.43 15.42 -3.27
CA ARG A 310 -11.07 15.99 -3.18
C ARG A 310 -10.86 17.13 -4.18
N LEU A 311 -11.26 16.94 -5.45
CA LEU A 311 -11.13 17.98 -6.48
C LEU A 311 -12.04 19.17 -6.21
N ARG A 312 -13.30 18.97 -5.80
CA ARG A 312 -14.21 20.05 -5.41
C ARG A 312 -13.65 20.85 -4.22
N LEU A 313 -13.15 20.14 -3.21
CA LEU A 313 -12.57 20.77 -2.02
C LEU A 313 -11.33 21.59 -2.39
N THR A 314 -10.43 21.03 -3.21
CA THR A 314 -9.24 21.74 -3.69
C THR A 314 -9.61 23.02 -4.43
N SER A 315 -10.54 22.93 -5.37
CA SER A 315 -10.99 24.10 -6.16
C SER A 315 -11.60 25.19 -5.28
N ALA A 316 -12.44 24.80 -4.32
CA ALA A 316 -13.10 25.74 -3.41
C ALA A 316 -12.09 26.42 -2.46
N LEU A 317 -11.09 25.67 -1.94
CA LEU A 317 -10.04 26.25 -1.11
C LEU A 317 -9.09 27.11 -1.94
N ALA A 318 -8.75 26.73 -3.18
CA ALA A 318 -7.92 27.54 -4.06
C ALA A 318 -8.59 28.88 -4.46
N ALA A 319 -9.90 28.88 -4.62
CA ALA A 319 -10.67 30.12 -4.87
C ALA A 319 -10.54 31.14 -3.72
N GLU A 320 -10.35 30.66 -2.48
CA GLU A 320 -10.25 31.52 -1.29
C GLU A 320 -8.81 31.84 -0.90
N PHE A 321 -7.92 30.83 -0.97
CA PHE A 321 -6.53 30.94 -0.48
C PHE A 321 -5.49 31.07 -1.59
N GLY A 322 -5.90 31.07 -2.86
CA GLY A 322 -5.02 31.30 -4.01
C GLY A 322 -4.05 30.15 -4.30
N SER A 323 -2.88 30.53 -4.83
CA SER A 323 -1.83 29.62 -5.32
C SER A 323 -1.20 28.70 -4.27
N ARG A 324 -1.39 29.00 -2.99
CA ARG A 324 -0.86 28.16 -1.91
C ARG A 324 -1.63 26.82 -1.74
N VAL A 325 -2.79 26.69 -2.41
CA VAL A 325 -3.57 25.45 -2.41
C VAL A 325 -3.31 24.67 -3.68
N GLY A 326 -2.92 23.42 -3.55
CA GLY A 326 -2.70 22.54 -4.69
C GLY A 326 -3.20 21.11 -4.49
N HIS A 327 -3.50 20.47 -5.62
CA HIS A 327 -3.84 19.06 -5.68
C HIS A 327 -2.58 18.26 -5.94
N GLU A 328 -2.24 17.33 -5.01
CA GLU A 328 -1.09 16.43 -5.12
C GLU A 328 0.23 17.13 -5.47
N LEU A 329 0.48 18.24 -4.80
CA LEU A 329 1.60 19.13 -5.07
C LEU A 329 2.89 18.62 -4.42
N THR A 330 3.94 18.41 -5.22
CA THR A 330 5.24 17.89 -4.76
C THR A 330 6.21 18.97 -4.27
N ALA A 331 5.93 20.24 -4.52
CA ALA A 331 6.73 21.38 -4.07
C ALA A 331 5.83 22.46 -3.44
N PRO A 332 5.29 22.20 -2.23
CA PRO A 332 4.40 23.16 -1.58
C PRO A 332 5.19 24.35 -1.00
N GLU A 333 4.52 25.49 -0.89
CA GLU A 333 4.99 26.62 -0.10
C GLU A 333 5.04 26.24 1.40
N SER A 334 5.78 26.96 2.21
CA SER A 334 5.93 26.71 3.66
C SER A 334 4.60 26.74 4.43
N ASN A 335 3.65 27.57 3.97
CA ASN A 335 2.28 27.66 4.47
C ASN A 335 1.25 27.09 3.50
N GLY A 336 1.68 26.18 2.62
CA GLY A 336 0.87 25.58 1.59
C GLY A 336 -0.23 24.68 2.12
N VAL A 337 -1.22 24.40 1.27
CA VAL A 337 -2.29 23.43 1.52
C VAL A 337 -2.26 22.40 0.40
N ILE A 338 -2.03 21.15 0.75
CA ILE A 338 -2.07 20.03 -0.20
C ILE A 338 -3.35 19.23 0.04
N CYS A 339 -4.19 19.13 -0.99
CA CYS A 339 -5.30 18.18 -1.00
C CYS A 339 -4.87 16.95 -1.80
N CYS A 340 -4.83 15.77 -1.18
CA CYS A 340 -4.34 14.55 -1.83
C CYS A 340 -5.05 13.30 -1.33
N SER A 341 -4.87 12.19 -2.04
CA SER A 341 -5.31 10.88 -1.59
C SER A 341 -4.40 10.34 -0.47
N TRP A 342 -4.92 9.43 0.34
CA TRP A 342 -4.13 8.74 1.36
C TRP A 342 -2.94 8.00 0.76
N SER A 343 -3.13 7.36 -0.40
CA SER A 343 -2.07 6.62 -1.09
C SER A 343 -0.97 7.55 -1.57
N TRP A 344 -1.34 8.67 -2.20
CA TRP A 344 -0.39 9.67 -2.67
C TRP A 344 0.43 10.25 -1.51
N TRP A 345 -0.24 10.60 -0.39
CA TRP A 345 0.45 11.12 0.78
C TRP A 345 1.49 10.13 1.34
N LEU A 346 1.09 8.88 1.54
CA LEU A 346 1.99 7.84 2.06
C LEU A 346 3.20 7.59 1.16
N GLU A 347 3.06 7.74 -0.15
CA GLU A 347 4.16 7.60 -1.11
C GLU A 347 5.11 8.81 -1.10
N HIS A 348 4.59 10.02 -0.92
CA HIS A 348 5.35 11.25 -1.11
C HIS A 348 5.81 11.93 0.19
N GLN A 349 5.18 11.64 1.34
CA GLN A 349 5.44 12.33 2.60
C GLN A 349 6.92 12.38 3.03
N ALA A 350 7.72 11.35 2.69
CA ALA A 350 9.14 11.30 3.03
C ALA A 350 10.00 12.34 2.29
N ARG A 351 9.48 12.91 1.19
CA ARG A 351 10.16 13.91 0.34
C ARG A 351 9.61 15.32 0.55
N LEU A 352 8.52 15.45 1.30
CA LEU A 352 7.82 16.70 1.56
C LEU A 352 8.23 17.28 2.91
N PRO A 353 8.07 18.60 3.12
CA PRO A 353 8.23 19.19 4.44
C PRO A 353 7.28 18.53 5.46
N LEU A 354 7.70 18.43 6.71
CA LEU A 354 6.86 17.90 7.77
C LEU A 354 5.62 18.78 7.95
N PRO A 355 4.40 18.21 7.93
CA PRO A 355 3.18 18.99 8.05
C PRO A 355 2.99 19.51 9.47
N ALA A 356 2.55 20.76 9.58
CA ALA A 356 2.10 21.34 10.84
C ALA A 356 0.67 20.90 11.19
N GLN A 357 -0.10 20.53 10.15
CA GLN A 357 -1.47 20.03 10.32
C GLN A 357 -1.81 18.97 9.28
N LEU A 358 -2.46 17.92 9.73
CA LEU A 358 -3.07 16.91 8.86
C LEU A 358 -4.58 16.88 9.12
N VAL A 359 -5.35 16.92 8.04
CA VAL A 359 -6.82 16.88 8.08
C VAL A 359 -7.27 15.60 7.39
N ALA A 360 -7.77 14.66 8.17
CA ALA A 360 -8.46 13.48 7.63
C ALA A 360 -9.91 13.89 7.32
N ALA A 361 -10.19 14.25 6.08
CA ALA A 361 -11.54 14.54 5.62
C ALA A 361 -12.40 13.28 5.77
N THR A 362 -11.95 12.16 5.22
CA THR A 362 -12.49 10.83 5.47
C THR A 362 -11.41 9.90 6.01
N LEU A 363 -11.78 8.92 6.84
CA LEU A 363 -10.87 7.88 7.30
C LEU A 363 -10.52 6.94 6.14
N PRO A 364 -9.27 6.40 6.06
CA PRO A 364 -8.77 5.61 4.94
C PRO A 364 -9.32 4.18 4.90
N ILE A 365 -10.64 4.05 5.05
CA ILE A 365 -11.34 2.76 4.96
C ILE A 365 -11.58 2.45 3.49
N ALA A 366 -11.00 1.35 3.00
CA ALA A 366 -11.12 0.96 1.62
C ALA A 366 -12.59 0.77 1.17
N SER A 367 -12.88 1.18 -0.05
CA SER A 367 -14.22 1.05 -0.65
C SER A 367 -14.53 -0.38 -1.04
N LEU A 368 -15.77 -0.81 -0.82
CA LEU A 368 -16.26 -2.09 -1.35
C LEU A 368 -16.59 -2.02 -2.86
N GLU A 369 -16.52 -0.86 -3.46
CA GLU A 369 -16.63 -0.69 -4.91
C GLU A 369 -15.33 -1.03 -5.64
N ASP A 370 -14.20 -1.06 -4.90
CA ASP A 370 -12.96 -1.59 -5.42
C ASP A 370 -13.03 -3.12 -5.57
N PRO A 371 -12.83 -3.66 -6.78
CA PRO A 371 -13.01 -5.09 -7.05
C PRO A 371 -12.09 -6.01 -6.21
N LEU A 372 -10.85 -5.59 -5.97
CA LEU A 372 -9.93 -6.36 -5.13
C LEU A 372 -10.41 -6.39 -3.67
N THR A 373 -10.79 -5.24 -3.13
CA THR A 373 -11.33 -5.14 -1.77
C THR A 373 -12.60 -5.96 -1.62
N ALA A 374 -13.54 -5.85 -2.57
CA ALA A 374 -14.78 -6.62 -2.57
C ALA A 374 -14.53 -8.14 -2.59
N ALA A 375 -13.58 -8.60 -3.40
CA ALA A 375 -13.21 -10.00 -3.48
C ALA A 375 -12.57 -10.52 -2.18
N ARG A 376 -11.65 -9.76 -1.57
CA ARG A 376 -11.03 -10.10 -0.27
C ARG A 376 -12.07 -10.16 0.86
N VAL A 377 -13.01 -9.21 0.87
CA VAL A 377 -14.13 -9.19 1.82
C VAL A 377 -15.03 -10.40 1.62
N THR A 378 -15.35 -10.73 0.38
CA THR A 378 -16.18 -11.91 0.05
C THR A 378 -15.50 -13.21 0.51
N ALA A 379 -14.20 -13.35 0.27
CA ALA A 379 -13.43 -14.52 0.72
C ALA A 379 -13.45 -14.69 2.26
N LEU A 380 -13.42 -13.59 3.02
CA LEU A 380 -13.55 -13.64 4.49
C LEU A 380 -14.98 -13.96 4.93
N ARG A 381 -15.99 -13.37 4.28
CA ARG A 381 -17.41 -13.67 4.56
C ARG A 381 -17.76 -15.14 4.35
N LEU A 382 -17.26 -15.75 3.28
CA LEU A 382 -17.46 -17.18 3.01
C LEU A 382 -16.84 -18.08 4.09
N ARG A 383 -15.82 -17.60 4.79
CA ARG A 383 -15.19 -18.29 5.93
C ARG A 383 -15.83 -17.94 7.28
N GLY A 384 -16.92 -17.16 7.30
CA GLY A 384 -17.60 -16.71 8.52
C GLY A 384 -16.79 -15.72 9.37
N ARG A 385 -15.81 -15.02 8.79
CA ARG A 385 -14.92 -14.10 9.50
C ARG A 385 -15.44 -12.67 9.46
N ASP A 386 -15.10 -11.88 10.47
CA ASP A 386 -15.42 -10.44 10.53
C ASP A 386 -14.46 -9.65 9.62
N TRP A 387 -14.84 -9.56 8.35
CA TRP A 387 -14.06 -8.89 7.31
C TRP A 387 -13.73 -7.43 7.64
N PHE A 388 -14.61 -6.73 8.37
CA PHE A 388 -14.35 -5.33 8.71
C PHE A 388 -13.25 -5.22 9.77
N ARG A 389 -13.36 -5.99 10.86
CA ARG A 389 -12.39 -5.97 11.96
C ARG A 389 -11.08 -6.67 11.63
N GLU A 390 -11.10 -7.61 10.71
CA GLU A 390 -9.91 -8.41 10.38
C GLU A 390 -9.16 -7.89 9.14
N LEU A 391 -9.80 -7.07 8.30
CA LEU A 391 -9.21 -6.57 7.07
C LEU A 391 -9.28 -5.04 6.97
N LEU A 392 -10.48 -4.46 6.83
CA LEU A 392 -10.59 -3.05 6.48
C LEU A 392 -10.15 -2.11 7.60
N LEU A 393 -10.53 -2.41 8.83
CA LEU A 393 -10.18 -1.55 9.97
C LEU A 393 -8.67 -1.59 10.28
N PRO A 394 -7.99 -2.75 10.37
CA PRO A 394 -6.54 -2.79 10.57
C PRO A 394 -5.74 -2.08 9.48
N GLU A 395 -6.09 -2.27 8.19
CA GLU A 395 -5.43 -1.57 7.08
C GLU A 395 -5.65 -0.05 7.16
N ALA A 396 -6.86 0.40 7.50
CA ALA A 396 -7.16 1.82 7.70
C ALA A 396 -6.38 2.42 8.88
N LEU A 397 -6.27 1.71 9.99
CA LEU A 397 -5.51 2.17 11.17
C LEU A 397 -4.03 2.29 10.86
N GLN A 398 -3.46 1.33 10.16
CA GLN A 398 -2.07 1.36 9.73
C GLN A 398 -1.79 2.56 8.82
N ARG A 399 -2.63 2.79 7.80
CA ARG A 399 -2.52 3.96 6.91
C ARG A 399 -2.62 5.27 7.68
N LEU A 400 -3.55 5.38 8.61
CA LEU A 400 -3.72 6.55 9.48
C LEU A 400 -2.49 6.80 10.34
N GLN A 401 -1.96 5.80 11.02
CA GLN A 401 -0.79 5.92 11.89
C GLN A 401 0.46 6.34 11.09
N LEU A 402 0.68 5.74 9.91
CA LEU A 402 1.80 6.09 9.03
C LEU A 402 1.69 7.54 8.53
N ALA A 403 0.50 7.99 8.17
CA ALA A 403 0.28 9.37 7.70
C ALA A 403 0.50 10.40 8.81
N VAL A 404 0.15 10.07 10.05
CA VAL A 404 0.24 10.96 11.21
C VAL A 404 1.65 11.07 11.78
N ALA A 405 2.55 10.15 11.44
CA ALA A 405 3.91 10.14 11.99
C ALA A 405 4.67 11.46 11.73
N GLY A 406 4.56 12.03 10.53
CA GLY A 406 5.17 13.32 10.19
C GLY A 406 4.65 14.48 11.04
N VAL A 407 3.34 14.49 11.32
CA VAL A 407 2.70 15.50 12.20
C VAL A 407 3.22 15.38 13.63
N ARG A 408 3.36 14.16 14.16
CA ARG A 408 3.92 13.94 15.52
C ARG A 408 5.36 14.46 15.61
N ARG A 409 6.20 14.18 14.61
CA ARG A 409 7.59 14.64 14.57
C ARG A 409 7.72 16.16 14.53
N ASN A 410 6.75 16.85 13.94
CA ASN A 410 6.71 18.31 13.83
C ASN A 410 5.91 18.98 14.96
N SER A 411 5.52 18.23 16.01
CA SER A 411 4.63 18.73 17.06
C SER A 411 3.36 19.39 16.52
N GLY A 412 2.91 18.91 15.37
CA GLY A 412 1.73 19.43 14.68
C GLY A 412 0.43 18.83 15.23
N ARG A 413 -0.69 19.08 14.54
CA ARG A 413 -2.02 18.63 14.96
C ARG A 413 -2.72 17.76 13.90
N LEU A 414 -3.57 16.85 14.38
CA LEU A 414 -4.47 16.05 13.54
C LEU A 414 -5.91 16.57 13.71
N ALA A 415 -6.59 16.82 12.60
CA ALA A 415 -8.04 17.01 12.56
C ALA A 415 -8.70 15.81 11.88
N VAL A 416 -9.73 15.22 12.51
CA VAL A 416 -10.53 14.13 11.91
C VAL A 416 -11.95 14.64 11.73
N LEU A 417 -12.35 14.84 10.48
CA LEU A 417 -13.65 15.39 10.10
C LEU A 417 -14.68 14.33 9.67
N ASP A 418 -14.35 13.07 9.88
CA ASP A 418 -15.21 11.93 9.56
C ASP A 418 -16.11 11.58 10.75
N GLY A 419 -17.41 11.81 10.59
CA GLY A 419 -18.40 11.52 11.63
C GLY A 419 -18.52 10.04 12.03
N ARG A 420 -18.01 9.13 11.20
CA ARG A 420 -17.96 7.68 11.49
C ARG A 420 -17.16 7.39 12.76
N MET A 421 -16.09 8.16 13.02
CA MET A 421 -15.25 7.99 14.19
C MET A 421 -16.02 8.14 15.52
N ARG A 422 -17.04 9.01 15.57
CA ARG A 422 -17.86 9.23 16.76
C ARG A 422 -19.14 8.40 16.80
N ARG A 423 -19.69 8.04 15.65
CA ARG A 423 -21.00 7.39 15.55
C ARG A 423 -20.93 5.86 15.37
N ARG A 424 -19.75 5.31 15.12
CA ARG A 424 -19.56 3.85 14.95
C ARG A 424 -18.83 3.24 16.15
N GLY A 425 -19.21 2.03 16.52
CA GLY A 425 -18.63 1.32 17.67
C GLY A 425 -17.10 1.11 17.57
N TRP A 426 -16.56 1.06 16.36
CA TRP A 426 -15.12 0.93 16.10
C TRP A 426 -14.34 2.25 16.24
N GLY A 427 -15.02 3.38 16.39
CA GLY A 427 -14.32 4.68 16.55
C GLY A 427 -13.40 4.73 17.75
N ARG A 428 -13.68 3.99 18.83
CA ARG A 428 -12.76 3.84 19.96
C ARG A 428 -11.43 3.20 19.56
N THR A 429 -11.46 2.22 18.66
CA THR A 429 -10.25 1.57 18.15
C THR A 429 -9.39 2.54 17.34
N VAL A 430 -10.02 3.48 16.59
CA VAL A 430 -9.29 4.56 15.92
C VAL A 430 -8.59 5.47 16.92
N LEU A 431 -9.29 5.88 18.00
CA LEU A 431 -8.69 6.71 19.05
C LEU A 431 -7.55 5.99 19.78
N GLN A 432 -7.70 4.70 20.07
CA GLN A 432 -6.65 3.88 20.67
C GLN A 432 -5.41 3.78 19.75
N ALA A 433 -5.60 3.64 18.45
CA ALA A 433 -4.50 3.61 17.49
C ALA A 433 -3.73 4.94 17.36
N LEU A 434 -4.35 6.05 17.79
CA LEU A 434 -3.74 7.39 17.82
C LEU A 434 -3.13 7.75 19.18
N GLU A 435 -3.20 6.89 20.18
CA GLU A 435 -2.62 7.15 21.51
C GLU A 435 -1.08 7.29 21.44
N PRO A 436 -0.50 8.19 22.27
CA PRO A 436 -1.16 9.14 23.13
C PRO A 436 -1.65 10.38 22.36
N TRP A 437 -2.79 10.96 22.75
CA TRP A 437 -3.34 12.16 22.14
C TRP A 437 -3.98 13.08 23.19
N VAL A 438 -4.07 14.38 22.85
CA VAL A 438 -4.73 15.41 23.66
C VAL A 438 -5.84 16.06 22.84
N ALA A 439 -7.03 16.15 23.43
CA ALA A 439 -8.18 16.73 22.74
C ALA A 439 -8.03 18.26 22.56
N LEU A 440 -8.17 18.71 21.32
CA LEU A 440 -8.35 20.12 21.00
C LEU A 440 -9.85 20.43 20.94
N THR A 441 -10.33 21.28 21.86
CA THR A 441 -11.74 21.69 21.93
C THR A 441 -12.03 22.95 21.13
N ARG A 442 -11.03 23.78 20.87
CA ARG A 442 -11.13 25.03 20.11
C ARG A 442 -9.94 25.15 19.16
N LEU A 443 -10.23 25.57 17.94
CA LEU A 443 -9.22 26.04 17.00
C LEU A 443 -8.95 27.51 17.36
N ARG A 444 -7.89 27.80 18.08
CA ARG A 444 -7.44 29.19 18.27
C ARG A 444 -6.55 29.52 17.07
N PRO A 445 -6.71 30.69 16.42
CA PRO A 445 -5.65 31.26 15.62
C PRO A 445 -4.49 31.58 16.58
N ASP A 446 -3.28 31.21 16.21
CA ASP A 446 -2.05 31.61 16.87
C ASP A 446 -1.80 33.10 16.65
#